data_3ab1bb8bf0666c36156f40728715279e
#
_entry.id   3ab1bb8bf0666c36156f40728715279e
#
_cell.length_a   1.000
_cell.length_b   1.000
_cell.length_c   1.000
_cell.angle_alpha   90.00
_cell.angle_beta   90.00
_cell.angle_gamma   90.00
#
_symmetry.space_group_name_H-M   'P 1'
#
loop_
_entity.id
_entity.type
_entity.pdbx_description
1 polymer ?
#
loop_
_entity_poly.entity_id
_entity_poly.type
_entity_poly.pdbx_seq_one_letter_code
_entity_poly.pdbx_strand_id
1 'polypeptide(L)'
;MEKHLLYGNEAIARGAYEAGVRVCSAYPGTPSTEVFENLTKYGDDLYCEWAPNEKVAVEVAYGASIAGVRSLAAMKHVGVNVAADPIFTAAYNGVNGGFVIISADDPSMHSSQNEQDNRNYARAAKIAMVEPSDSQECLDFMHTAYEISERFDMPVLFRTTTRIAHSKSIVTFGEKEEHKAKEYTRNVRKFVSTPANAYANRAKLEENMKKLEEYACDCPLNVAEMKGGKIGVVTASIAYQYAKDAFPEDTSFLKLGLTNPLPIELIRGFAKKVDKLYVIEELDGFMEEQMKAAGIECVGKELIGDMYELNPQILKERLFGEKAASVELDVKPVPRPPVLCPGCPHRGFFYTISRHKDAVVAGDIGCYTLGAAAPLSALDSCVCMGGGFTVAMGMAKAFERSGVKDKKVFGIMGDSTFFHSGMTGAAEIIYNKGEVIPVVLDNSITGMTGHQDNPGSGYTLQGDVAEKIRIEDVLASIGYEEVIIVDPQDLRAMEKAVEEATASEVPAAIITRRPCVLIKRIKHDIGLCEVDAQKCIGCKMCLKVGCPAVMVHEGKARIDAAQCIGCTVCAQVCPKGAISRRER
;
A
#
# COMPACT_ATOMS: atom_id res chain seq x y z
N MET A 1 11.12 1.56 -33.55
CA MET A 1 10.28 1.60 -32.34
C MET A 1 10.73 2.76 -31.48
N GLU A 2 9.79 3.52 -30.94
CA GLU A 2 10.07 4.69 -30.11
C GLU A 2 10.51 4.26 -28.72
N LYS A 3 11.56 4.91 -28.19
CA LYS A 3 12.14 4.60 -26.88
C LYS A 3 11.70 5.65 -25.85
N HIS A 4 11.22 5.19 -24.72
CA HIS A 4 10.74 6.04 -23.63
C HIS A 4 11.50 5.72 -22.34
N LEU A 5 11.68 6.71 -21.48
CA LEU A 5 12.25 6.51 -20.14
C LEU A 5 11.11 6.43 -19.14
N LEU A 6 10.78 5.22 -18.68
CA LEU A 6 9.60 4.97 -17.84
C LEU A 6 9.99 4.36 -16.49
N TYR A 7 9.20 4.67 -15.46
CA TYR A 7 9.15 3.89 -14.23
C TYR A 7 8.51 2.52 -14.48
N GLY A 8 8.79 1.55 -13.61
CA GLY A 8 8.13 0.23 -13.68
C GLY A 8 6.61 0.33 -13.64
N ASN A 9 6.02 1.18 -12.78
CA ASN A 9 4.57 1.39 -12.72
C ASN A 9 3.99 1.96 -14.03
N GLU A 10 4.69 2.90 -14.68
CA GLU A 10 4.28 3.43 -15.99
C GLU A 10 4.34 2.33 -17.08
N ALA A 11 5.38 1.50 -17.03
CA ALA A 11 5.58 0.40 -17.97
C ALA A 11 4.52 -0.71 -17.78
N ILE A 12 4.16 -1.06 -16.54
CA ILE A 12 3.06 -2.00 -16.24
C ILE A 12 1.74 -1.48 -16.83
N ALA A 13 1.42 -0.19 -16.61
CA ALA A 13 0.21 0.42 -17.16
C ALA A 13 0.19 0.35 -18.69
N ARG A 14 1.34 0.63 -19.33
CA ARG A 14 1.48 0.52 -20.78
C ARG A 14 1.33 -0.92 -21.26
N GLY A 15 1.97 -1.88 -20.62
CA GLY A 15 1.86 -3.32 -20.96
C GLY A 15 0.44 -3.85 -20.80
N ALA A 16 -0.29 -3.44 -19.76
CA ALA A 16 -1.69 -3.79 -19.57
C ALA A 16 -2.57 -3.24 -20.71
N TYR A 17 -2.33 -1.99 -21.12
CA TYR A 17 -3.02 -1.41 -22.28
C TYR A 17 -2.69 -2.15 -23.57
N GLU A 18 -1.42 -2.46 -23.84
CA GLU A 18 -0.99 -3.20 -25.04
C GLU A 18 -1.57 -4.63 -25.04
N ALA A 19 -1.63 -5.28 -23.89
CA ALA A 19 -2.24 -6.60 -23.72
C ALA A 19 -3.78 -6.59 -23.81
N GLY A 20 -4.42 -5.47 -24.12
CA GLY A 20 -5.86 -5.38 -24.36
C GLY A 20 -6.74 -5.55 -23.13
N VAL A 21 -6.27 -5.12 -21.96
CA VAL A 21 -7.07 -5.06 -20.71
C VAL A 21 -8.28 -4.14 -20.90
N ARG A 22 -9.42 -4.48 -20.29
CA ARG A 22 -10.66 -3.71 -20.41
C ARG A 22 -11.17 -3.18 -19.07
N VAL A 23 -10.97 -3.89 -17.98
CA VAL A 23 -11.48 -3.52 -16.66
C VAL A 23 -10.37 -3.61 -15.63
N CYS A 24 -10.18 -2.52 -14.91
CA CYS A 24 -9.15 -2.37 -13.90
C CYS A 24 -9.76 -1.85 -12.59
N SER A 25 -9.44 -2.47 -11.46
CA SER A 25 -9.91 -2.03 -10.15
C SER A 25 -8.79 -2.17 -9.11
N ALA A 26 -8.57 -1.13 -8.29
CA ALA A 26 -7.51 -1.12 -7.27
C ALA A 26 -7.91 -0.34 -6.02
N TYR A 27 -7.18 -0.58 -4.94
CA TYR A 27 -7.12 0.35 -3.82
C TYR A 27 -5.75 1.03 -3.79
N PRO A 28 -5.68 2.35 -3.53
CA PRO A 28 -4.41 3.08 -3.54
C PRO A 28 -3.45 2.58 -2.47
N GLY A 29 -2.25 2.19 -2.86
CA GLY A 29 -1.22 1.68 -1.94
C GLY A 29 0.19 1.79 -2.54
N THR A 30 1.06 2.65 -1.97
CA THR A 30 2.47 2.75 -2.39
C THR A 30 3.19 1.42 -2.11
N PRO A 31 3.87 0.79 -3.11
CA PRO A 31 4.38 1.42 -4.34
C PRO A 31 3.57 1.15 -5.63
N SER A 32 2.32 0.66 -5.61
CA SER A 32 1.54 0.29 -6.81
C SER A 32 0.58 1.38 -7.33
N THR A 33 0.36 2.45 -6.58
CA THR A 33 -0.67 3.46 -6.87
C THR A 33 -0.55 4.04 -8.29
N GLU A 34 0.64 4.37 -8.73
CA GLU A 34 0.91 5.04 -10.01
C GLU A 34 0.58 4.16 -11.23
N VAL A 35 0.44 2.84 -11.07
CA VAL A 35 -0.04 1.97 -12.17
C VAL A 35 -1.41 2.46 -12.63
N PHE A 36 -2.34 2.66 -11.69
CA PHE A 36 -3.71 3.06 -12.00
C PHE A 36 -3.82 4.52 -12.43
N GLU A 37 -3.04 5.40 -11.82
CA GLU A 37 -2.95 6.79 -12.27
C GLU A 37 -2.48 6.90 -13.73
N ASN A 38 -1.58 6.00 -14.16
CA ASN A 38 -1.12 5.95 -15.54
C ASN A 38 -2.12 5.28 -16.50
N LEU A 39 -2.93 4.31 -16.03
CA LEU A 39 -3.98 3.69 -16.84
C LEU A 39 -5.05 4.71 -17.28
N THR A 40 -5.34 5.74 -16.48
CA THR A 40 -6.29 6.80 -16.86
C THR A 40 -5.93 7.54 -18.15
N LYS A 41 -4.64 7.50 -18.56
CA LYS A 41 -4.16 8.13 -19.80
C LYS A 41 -4.76 7.50 -21.07
N TYR A 42 -5.29 6.29 -20.96
CA TYR A 42 -5.86 5.56 -22.10
C TYR A 42 -7.38 5.77 -22.25
N GLY A 43 -7.98 6.63 -21.45
CA GLY A 43 -9.33 7.14 -21.61
C GLY A 43 -10.39 6.04 -21.67
N ASP A 44 -11.24 6.09 -22.72
CA ASP A 44 -12.36 5.18 -22.89
C ASP A 44 -11.98 3.77 -23.40
N ASP A 45 -10.70 3.54 -23.68
CA ASP A 45 -10.22 2.24 -24.14
C ASP A 45 -10.32 1.15 -23.06
N LEU A 46 -10.32 1.57 -21.79
CA LEU A 46 -10.44 0.70 -20.62
C LEU A 46 -11.13 1.41 -19.45
N TYR A 47 -11.84 0.65 -18.64
CA TYR A 47 -12.45 1.14 -17.41
C TYR A 47 -11.46 1.01 -16.23
N CYS A 48 -11.28 2.09 -15.48
CA CYS A 48 -10.46 2.11 -14.26
C CYS A 48 -11.22 2.71 -13.09
N GLU A 49 -11.06 2.10 -11.91
CA GLU A 49 -11.66 2.61 -10.69
C GLU A 49 -10.75 2.50 -9.46
N TRP A 50 -10.99 3.37 -8.48
CA TRP A 50 -10.58 3.15 -7.10
C TRP A 50 -11.70 2.44 -6.36
N ALA A 51 -11.48 1.19 -6.00
CA ALA A 51 -12.37 0.44 -5.11
C ALA A 51 -12.21 0.94 -3.65
N PRO A 52 -13.22 0.73 -2.78
CA PRO A 52 -13.10 1.10 -1.37
C PRO A 52 -12.06 0.28 -0.58
N ASN A 53 -11.76 -0.96 -1.02
CA ASN A 53 -10.68 -1.78 -0.49
C ASN A 53 -10.21 -2.82 -1.51
N GLU A 54 -9.12 -3.54 -1.20
CA GLU A 54 -8.49 -4.51 -2.09
C GLU A 54 -9.33 -5.75 -2.35
N LYS A 55 -10.13 -6.18 -1.37
CA LYS A 55 -11.08 -7.30 -1.56
C LYS A 55 -12.08 -6.97 -2.66
N VAL A 56 -12.70 -5.78 -2.57
CA VAL A 56 -13.64 -5.30 -3.60
C VAL A 56 -12.95 -5.13 -4.94
N ALA A 57 -11.72 -4.61 -4.96
CA ALA A 57 -10.94 -4.45 -6.19
C ALA A 57 -10.74 -5.79 -6.92
N VAL A 58 -10.33 -6.84 -6.20
CA VAL A 58 -10.18 -8.19 -6.76
C VAL A 58 -11.53 -8.75 -7.23
N GLU A 59 -12.60 -8.55 -6.47
CA GLU A 59 -13.94 -9.04 -6.82
C GLU A 59 -14.48 -8.39 -8.11
N VAL A 60 -14.29 -7.07 -8.27
CA VAL A 60 -14.70 -6.35 -9.49
C VAL A 60 -13.90 -6.83 -10.70
N ALA A 61 -12.57 -6.88 -10.59
CA ALA A 61 -11.70 -7.34 -11.66
C ALA A 61 -11.98 -8.82 -12.03
N TYR A 62 -12.19 -9.67 -11.03
CA TYR A 62 -12.53 -11.06 -11.25
C TYR A 62 -13.91 -11.23 -11.89
N GLY A 63 -14.90 -10.42 -11.49
CA GLY A 63 -16.22 -10.36 -12.14
C GLY A 63 -16.12 -10.06 -13.63
N ALA A 64 -15.25 -9.12 -14.01
CA ALA A 64 -14.96 -8.80 -15.40
C ALA A 64 -14.28 -9.96 -16.14
N SER A 65 -13.36 -10.67 -15.50
CA SER A 65 -12.76 -11.90 -16.03
C SER A 65 -13.81 -12.99 -16.27
N ILE A 66 -14.72 -13.22 -15.33
CA ILE A 66 -15.84 -14.17 -15.50
C ILE A 66 -16.70 -13.78 -16.69
N ALA A 67 -16.93 -12.48 -16.92
CA ALA A 67 -17.67 -11.95 -18.06
C ALA A 67 -16.93 -12.09 -19.40
N GLY A 68 -15.64 -12.43 -19.41
CA GLY A 68 -14.87 -12.78 -20.61
C GLY A 68 -13.89 -11.73 -21.10
N VAL A 69 -13.60 -10.68 -20.33
CA VAL A 69 -12.59 -9.67 -20.70
C VAL A 69 -11.32 -9.82 -19.87
N ARG A 70 -10.17 -9.42 -20.41
CA ARG A 70 -8.93 -9.28 -19.63
C ARG A 70 -9.09 -8.20 -18.59
N SER A 71 -8.72 -8.50 -17.35
CA SER A 71 -8.91 -7.62 -16.20
C SER A 71 -7.67 -7.56 -15.32
N LEU A 72 -7.56 -6.46 -14.56
CA LEU A 72 -6.41 -6.15 -13.72
C LEU A 72 -6.86 -5.69 -12.33
N ALA A 73 -6.26 -6.27 -11.28
CA ALA A 73 -6.31 -5.69 -9.95
C ALA A 73 -4.90 -5.26 -9.51
N ALA A 74 -4.78 -4.22 -8.69
CA ALA A 74 -3.49 -3.82 -8.14
C ALA A 74 -3.58 -3.43 -6.67
N MET A 75 -2.54 -3.77 -5.92
CA MET A 75 -2.45 -3.47 -4.51
C MET A 75 -1.03 -3.58 -3.97
N LYS A 76 -0.81 -2.96 -2.84
CA LYS A 76 0.36 -3.14 -2.01
C LYS A 76 0.37 -4.55 -1.38
N HIS A 77 1.53 -5.01 -0.91
CA HIS A 77 1.66 -6.36 -0.30
C HIS A 77 0.65 -6.61 0.84
N VAL A 78 0.42 -5.65 1.73
CA VAL A 78 -0.56 -5.79 2.82
C VAL A 78 -2.02 -5.84 2.30
N GLY A 79 -2.28 -5.28 1.12
CA GLY A 79 -3.59 -5.37 0.47
C GLY A 79 -3.92 -6.79 0.01
N VAL A 80 -2.91 -7.59 -0.32
CA VAL A 80 -3.11 -9.02 -0.64
C VAL A 80 -3.67 -9.78 0.57
N ASN A 81 -3.32 -9.36 1.81
CA ASN A 81 -3.92 -9.94 3.02
C ASN A 81 -5.43 -9.69 3.07
N VAL A 82 -5.87 -8.48 2.67
CA VAL A 82 -7.29 -8.10 2.62
C VAL A 82 -8.02 -8.85 1.51
N ALA A 83 -7.37 -9.04 0.37
CA ALA A 83 -7.91 -9.68 -0.83
C ALA A 83 -7.70 -11.21 -0.88
N ALA A 84 -7.14 -11.82 0.16
CA ALA A 84 -6.75 -13.23 0.13
C ALA A 84 -7.92 -14.18 -0.19
N ASP A 85 -9.10 -13.97 0.42
CA ASP A 85 -10.27 -14.84 0.20
C ASP A 85 -10.69 -14.90 -1.29
N PRO A 86 -10.97 -13.79 -1.98
CA PRO A 86 -11.30 -13.85 -3.41
C PRO A 86 -10.14 -14.34 -4.29
N ILE A 87 -8.86 -14.09 -3.94
CA ILE A 87 -7.70 -14.61 -4.69
C ILE A 87 -7.66 -16.14 -4.62
N PHE A 88 -7.77 -16.73 -3.43
CA PHE A 88 -7.76 -18.18 -3.26
C PHE A 88 -8.97 -18.83 -3.93
N THR A 89 -10.13 -18.20 -3.87
CA THR A 89 -11.34 -18.74 -4.52
C THR A 89 -11.26 -18.62 -6.04
N ALA A 90 -10.71 -17.54 -6.58
CA ALA A 90 -10.47 -17.38 -8.02
C ALA A 90 -9.48 -18.43 -8.56
N ALA A 91 -8.48 -18.82 -7.77
CA ALA A 91 -7.56 -19.91 -8.13
C ALA A 91 -8.27 -21.23 -8.36
N TYR A 92 -9.26 -21.56 -7.54
CA TYR A 92 -10.08 -22.79 -7.69
C TYR A 92 -11.03 -22.70 -8.88
N ASN A 93 -11.68 -21.57 -9.07
CA ASN A 93 -12.70 -21.39 -10.09
C ASN A 93 -12.11 -21.17 -11.50
N GLY A 94 -10.85 -20.72 -11.56
CA GLY A 94 -10.22 -20.34 -12.82
C GLY A 94 -10.80 -19.05 -13.40
N VAL A 95 -10.51 -18.78 -14.67
CA VAL A 95 -10.83 -17.52 -15.36
C VAL A 95 -11.64 -17.80 -16.64
N ASN A 96 -12.30 -16.77 -17.20
CA ASN A 96 -12.80 -16.78 -18.57
C ASN A 96 -11.96 -15.85 -19.44
N GLY A 97 -11.96 -14.53 -19.17
CA GLY A 97 -10.90 -13.64 -19.64
C GLY A 97 -9.71 -13.68 -18.71
N GLY A 98 -8.51 -13.38 -19.20
CA GLY A 98 -7.30 -13.39 -18.38
C GLY A 98 -7.41 -12.44 -17.19
N PHE A 99 -6.89 -12.85 -16.03
CA PHE A 99 -6.92 -12.08 -14.80
C PHE A 99 -5.53 -11.99 -14.18
N VAL A 100 -5.03 -10.76 -14.06
CA VAL A 100 -3.72 -10.45 -13.46
C VAL A 100 -3.92 -9.62 -12.20
N ILE A 101 -3.15 -9.94 -11.16
CA ILE A 101 -3.15 -9.25 -9.87
C ILE A 101 -1.74 -8.72 -9.62
N ILE A 102 -1.59 -7.41 -9.58
CA ILE A 102 -0.31 -6.77 -9.22
C ILE A 102 -0.19 -6.75 -7.70
N SER A 103 0.88 -7.35 -7.19
CA SER A 103 1.31 -7.26 -5.80
C SER A 103 2.63 -6.51 -5.72
N ALA A 104 2.64 -5.36 -5.07
CA ALA A 104 3.84 -4.56 -4.91
C ALA A 104 4.38 -4.69 -3.49
N ASP A 105 5.50 -5.41 -3.36
CA ASP A 105 6.20 -5.62 -2.09
C ASP A 105 7.11 -4.42 -1.76
N ASP A 106 7.38 -4.22 -0.48
CA ASP A 106 8.17 -3.10 0.02
C ASP A 106 9.30 -3.58 0.96
N PRO A 107 10.34 -4.26 0.40
CA PRO A 107 11.53 -4.62 1.17
C PRO A 107 12.13 -3.38 1.85
N SER A 108 12.59 -3.51 3.09
CA SER A 108 13.01 -2.41 3.98
C SER A 108 11.89 -1.47 4.45
N MET A 109 10.63 -1.74 4.17
CA MET A 109 9.49 -0.99 4.71
C MET A 109 9.56 0.53 4.48
N HIS A 110 9.96 0.97 3.27
CA HIS A 110 10.09 2.40 2.95
C HIS A 110 8.81 3.19 3.21
N SER A 111 7.66 2.57 3.03
CA SER A 111 6.32 3.15 3.27
C SER A 111 5.32 2.16 3.89
N SER A 112 5.80 1.16 4.64
CA SER A 112 4.98 0.05 5.11
C SER A 112 5.10 -0.17 6.62
N GLN A 113 4.04 -0.74 7.22
CA GLN A 113 4.00 -1.10 8.64
C GLN A 113 4.65 -2.45 8.96
N ASN A 114 4.92 -3.27 7.95
CA ASN A 114 5.64 -4.53 8.07
C ASN A 114 6.37 -4.86 6.77
N GLU A 115 7.25 -5.85 6.83
CA GLU A 115 7.89 -6.49 5.70
C GLU A 115 7.25 -7.86 5.52
N GLN A 116 6.81 -8.19 4.30
CA GLN A 116 6.29 -9.52 3.99
C GLN A 116 6.62 -9.90 2.56
N ASP A 117 6.76 -11.19 2.33
CA ASP A 117 7.07 -11.78 1.02
C ASP A 117 5.81 -12.38 0.38
N ASN A 118 5.24 -11.66 -0.57
CA ASN A 118 4.00 -12.10 -1.21
C ASN A 118 4.17 -13.24 -2.22
N ARG A 119 5.41 -13.69 -2.49
CA ARG A 119 5.65 -14.92 -3.24
C ARG A 119 4.99 -16.13 -2.56
N ASN A 120 4.95 -16.11 -1.23
CA ASN A 120 4.28 -17.12 -0.43
C ASN A 120 2.75 -17.18 -0.69
N TYR A 121 2.10 -16.06 -1.04
CA TYR A 121 0.69 -16.08 -1.43
C TYR A 121 0.46 -16.83 -2.74
N ALA A 122 1.29 -16.60 -3.76
CA ALA A 122 1.18 -17.34 -5.02
C ALA A 122 1.33 -18.84 -4.82
N ARG A 123 2.31 -19.25 -4.00
CA ARG A 123 2.54 -20.66 -3.65
C ARG A 123 1.37 -21.26 -2.88
N ALA A 124 0.83 -20.55 -1.88
CA ALA A 124 -0.27 -21.02 -1.06
C ALA A 124 -1.59 -21.10 -1.85
N ALA A 125 -1.88 -20.11 -2.68
CA ALA A 125 -3.06 -20.06 -3.54
C ALA A 125 -2.94 -20.99 -4.77
N LYS A 126 -1.73 -21.46 -5.10
CA LYS A 126 -1.44 -22.28 -6.31
C LYS A 126 -1.78 -21.57 -7.60
N ILE A 127 -1.26 -20.36 -7.74
CA ILE A 127 -1.39 -19.53 -8.95
C ILE A 127 -0.02 -19.22 -9.54
N ALA A 128 0.01 -18.98 -10.84
CA ALA A 128 1.23 -18.53 -11.50
C ALA A 128 1.72 -17.19 -10.91
N MET A 129 3.05 -17.01 -10.85
CA MET A 129 3.64 -15.74 -10.46
C MET A 129 4.77 -15.34 -11.41
N VAL A 130 4.72 -14.08 -11.85
CA VAL A 130 5.76 -13.47 -12.68
C VAL A 130 6.41 -12.30 -11.96
N GLU A 131 7.74 -12.15 -12.15
CA GLU A 131 8.54 -11.13 -11.47
C GLU A 131 9.50 -10.44 -12.46
N PRO A 132 9.17 -9.24 -12.94
CA PRO A 132 10.03 -8.47 -13.83
C PRO A 132 11.27 -7.94 -13.10
N SER A 133 12.37 -7.72 -13.84
CA SER A 133 13.63 -7.20 -13.31
C SER A 133 13.92 -5.75 -13.68
N ASP A 134 13.17 -5.17 -14.61
CA ASP A 134 13.26 -3.77 -15.04
C ASP A 134 11.95 -3.28 -15.68
N SER A 135 11.94 -2.02 -16.16
CA SER A 135 10.72 -1.43 -16.75
C SER A 135 10.35 -2.04 -18.11
N GLN A 136 11.32 -2.53 -18.91
CA GLN A 136 10.97 -3.21 -20.17
C GLN A 136 10.24 -4.52 -19.87
N GLU A 137 10.75 -5.30 -18.93
CA GLU A 137 10.08 -6.53 -18.51
C GLU A 137 8.73 -6.27 -17.82
N CYS A 138 8.59 -5.14 -17.13
CA CYS A 138 7.28 -4.72 -16.61
C CYS A 138 6.22 -4.59 -17.72
N LEU A 139 6.60 -4.13 -18.90
CA LEU A 139 5.73 -4.07 -20.07
C LEU A 139 5.54 -5.45 -20.69
N ASP A 140 6.64 -6.13 -21.05
CA ASP A 140 6.61 -7.35 -21.85
C ASP A 140 5.94 -8.52 -21.11
N PHE A 141 6.19 -8.63 -19.80
CA PHE A 141 5.63 -9.71 -18.98
C PHE A 141 4.11 -9.62 -18.80
N MET A 142 3.50 -8.44 -18.99
CA MET A 142 2.05 -8.30 -18.95
C MET A 142 1.37 -9.13 -20.04
N HIS A 143 1.92 -9.16 -21.26
CA HIS A 143 1.40 -10.00 -22.35
C HIS A 143 1.43 -11.48 -21.98
N THR A 144 2.61 -11.96 -21.56
CA THR A 144 2.79 -13.36 -21.16
C THR A 144 1.97 -13.73 -19.92
N ALA A 145 1.78 -12.80 -18.96
CA ALA A 145 0.94 -13.04 -17.79
C ALA A 145 -0.53 -13.32 -18.17
N TYR A 146 -1.08 -12.56 -19.13
CA TYR A 146 -2.43 -12.83 -19.63
C TYR A 146 -2.51 -14.13 -20.44
N GLU A 147 -1.51 -14.45 -21.25
CA GLU A 147 -1.44 -15.75 -21.95
C GLU A 147 -1.39 -16.93 -20.96
N ILE A 148 -0.57 -16.83 -19.92
CA ILE A 148 -0.50 -17.84 -18.85
C ILE A 148 -1.86 -17.97 -18.15
N SER A 149 -2.47 -16.86 -17.77
CA SER A 149 -3.78 -16.85 -17.12
C SER A 149 -4.83 -17.60 -17.93
N GLU A 150 -4.92 -17.27 -19.22
CA GLU A 150 -5.92 -17.85 -20.12
C GLU A 150 -5.63 -19.29 -20.50
N ARG A 151 -4.35 -19.65 -20.67
CA ARG A 151 -3.90 -21.00 -21.07
C ARG A 151 -4.05 -22.00 -19.93
N PHE A 152 -3.71 -21.59 -18.70
CA PHE A 152 -3.72 -22.47 -17.54
C PHE A 152 -4.94 -22.28 -16.65
N ASP A 153 -5.88 -21.43 -17.07
CA ASP A 153 -7.18 -21.23 -16.40
C ASP A 153 -7.03 -20.85 -14.92
N MET A 154 -6.22 -19.83 -14.63
CA MET A 154 -5.95 -19.34 -13.27
C MET A 154 -5.60 -17.85 -13.25
N PRO A 155 -5.77 -17.16 -12.12
CA PRO A 155 -5.18 -15.83 -11.92
C PRO A 155 -3.64 -15.91 -11.99
N VAL A 156 -3.00 -14.78 -12.36
CA VAL A 156 -1.54 -14.63 -12.31
C VAL A 156 -1.20 -13.51 -11.32
N LEU A 157 -0.33 -13.79 -10.36
CA LEU A 157 0.26 -12.79 -9.50
C LEU A 157 1.45 -12.13 -10.25
N PHE A 158 1.35 -10.85 -10.51
CA PHE A 158 2.42 -10.04 -11.09
C PHE A 158 3.10 -9.30 -9.95
N ARG A 159 4.24 -9.82 -9.48
CA ARG A 159 4.92 -9.29 -8.31
C ARG A 159 5.98 -8.28 -8.70
N THR A 160 5.95 -7.12 -8.06
CA THR A 160 6.99 -6.10 -8.14
C THR A 160 7.51 -5.75 -6.76
N THR A 161 8.59 -4.96 -6.70
CA THR A 161 9.09 -4.36 -5.48
C THR A 161 9.17 -2.85 -5.63
N THR A 162 9.32 -2.12 -4.52
CA THR A 162 9.47 -0.66 -4.53
C THR A 162 10.54 -0.19 -5.53
N ARG A 163 11.64 -0.91 -5.66
CA ARG A 163 12.72 -0.54 -6.59
C ARG A 163 12.31 -0.70 -8.05
N ILE A 164 11.65 -1.79 -8.41
CA ILE A 164 11.11 -1.96 -9.77
C ILE A 164 10.04 -0.91 -10.06
N ALA A 165 9.09 -0.71 -9.13
CA ALA A 165 8.00 0.23 -9.30
C ALA A 165 8.48 1.67 -9.61
N HIS A 166 9.55 2.11 -8.93
CA HIS A 166 10.01 3.51 -8.95
C HIS A 166 11.39 3.73 -9.61
N SER A 167 12.02 2.70 -10.16
CA SER A 167 13.23 2.87 -10.98
C SER A 167 12.88 3.08 -12.45
N LYS A 168 13.67 3.91 -13.14
CA LYS A 168 13.49 4.20 -14.57
C LYS A 168 14.45 3.39 -15.40
N SER A 169 13.95 2.80 -16.48
CA SER A 169 14.77 2.26 -17.56
C SER A 169 14.17 2.61 -18.93
N ILE A 170 14.95 2.33 -19.99
CA ILE A 170 14.50 2.58 -21.35
C ILE A 170 13.51 1.49 -21.73
N VAL A 171 12.32 1.89 -22.19
CA VAL A 171 11.23 1.02 -22.62
C VAL A 171 10.90 1.28 -24.08
N THR A 172 10.74 0.21 -24.83
CA THR A 172 10.27 0.23 -26.22
C THR A 172 8.84 -0.25 -26.27
N PHE A 173 7.93 0.56 -26.84
CA PHE A 173 6.53 0.20 -26.93
C PHE A 173 6.26 -0.81 -28.03
N GLY A 174 5.33 -1.71 -27.75
CA GLY A 174 4.66 -2.57 -28.72
C GLY A 174 3.39 -1.94 -29.28
N GLU A 175 2.67 -2.71 -30.08
CA GLU A 175 1.34 -2.37 -30.57
C GLU A 175 0.28 -2.93 -29.63
N LYS A 176 -0.85 -2.22 -29.52
CA LYS A 176 -2.00 -2.70 -28.76
C LYS A 176 -2.62 -3.93 -29.42
N GLU A 177 -2.75 -5.00 -28.67
CA GLU A 177 -3.47 -6.18 -29.12
C GLU A 177 -4.98 -5.92 -29.19
N GLU A 178 -5.59 -6.28 -30.30
CA GLU A 178 -7.05 -6.35 -30.39
C GLU A 178 -7.55 -7.63 -29.72
N HIS A 179 -7.65 -7.61 -28.40
CA HIS A 179 -8.23 -8.72 -27.66
C HIS A 179 -9.76 -8.64 -27.64
N LYS A 180 -10.42 -9.61 -28.30
CA LYS A 180 -11.89 -9.71 -28.28
C LYS A 180 -12.34 -10.36 -26.98
N ALA A 181 -13.39 -9.78 -26.38
CA ALA A 181 -14.05 -10.40 -25.25
C ALA A 181 -14.51 -11.82 -25.61
N LYS A 182 -14.23 -12.77 -24.74
CA LYS A 182 -14.78 -14.14 -24.87
C LYS A 182 -16.28 -14.11 -24.60
N GLU A 183 -17.02 -14.94 -25.28
CA GLU A 183 -18.47 -15.05 -25.05
C GLU A 183 -18.74 -15.51 -23.61
N TYR A 184 -19.65 -14.80 -22.96
CA TYR A 184 -20.13 -15.21 -21.64
C TYR A 184 -21.01 -16.45 -21.75
N THR A 185 -20.57 -17.53 -21.15
CA THR A 185 -21.32 -18.76 -21.02
C THR A 185 -21.57 -19.10 -19.56
N ARG A 186 -22.84 -19.25 -19.18
CA ARG A 186 -23.18 -19.63 -17.80
C ARG A 186 -22.56 -20.99 -17.45
N ASN A 187 -21.67 -21.02 -16.48
CA ASN A 187 -21.00 -22.23 -16.02
C ASN A 187 -21.06 -22.34 -14.48
N VAL A 188 -22.17 -22.86 -13.97
CA VAL A 188 -22.41 -23.03 -12.53
C VAL A 188 -21.38 -23.96 -11.86
N ARG A 189 -20.95 -25.01 -12.58
CA ARG A 189 -19.96 -25.94 -12.03
C ARG A 189 -18.59 -25.32 -11.84
N LYS A 190 -18.22 -24.38 -12.69
CA LYS A 190 -16.95 -23.68 -12.61
C LYS A 190 -16.97 -22.54 -11.58
N PHE A 191 -17.96 -21.63 -11.68
CA PHE A 191 -17.94 -20.35 -10.99
C PHE A 191 -18.80 -20.26 -9.72
N VAL A 192 -19.52 -21.31 -9.34
CA VAL A 192 -20.27 -21.32 -8.09
C VAL A 192 -19.57 -22.21 -7.08
N SER A 193 -18.99 -21.60 -6.07
CA SER A 193 -18.13 -22.25 -5.06
C SER A 193 -18.93 -23.04 -4.02
N THR A 194 -19.65 -24.07 -4.46
CA THR A 194 -20.23 -25.06 -3.54
C THR A 194 -19.18 -26.12 -3.18
N PRO A 195 -19.29 -26.83 -2.05
CA PRO A 195 -18.34 -27.90 -1.70
C PRO A 195 -18.13 -28.95 -2.80
N ALA A 196 -19.19 -29.35 -3.50
CA ALA A 196 -19.10 -30.32 -4.59
C ALA A 196 -18.32 -29.77 -5.81
N ASN A 197 -18.56 -28.52 -6.18
CA ASN A 197 -17.84 -27.87 -7.27
C ASN A 197 -16.37 -27.60 -6.87
N ALA A 198 -16.13 -27.13 -5.65
CA ALA A 198 -14.78 -26.88 -5.14
C ALA A 198 -13.92 -28.14 -5.13
N TYR A 199 -14.52 -29.30 -4.80
CA TYR A 199 -13.82 -30.60 -4.86
C TYR A 199 -13.34 -30.92 -6.29
N ALA A 200 -14.19 -30.73 -7.29
CA ALA A 200 -13.84 -30.95 -8.69
C ALA A 200 -12.82 -29.91 -9.20
N ASN A 201 -13.02 -28.64 -8.85
CA ASN A 201 -12.12 -27.56 -9.23
C ASN A 201 -10.72 -27.74 -8.60
N ARG A 202 -10.63 -28.29 -7.40
CA ARG A 202 -9.33 -28.63 -6.77
C ARG A 202 -8.50 -29.60 -7.60
N ALA A 203 -9.11 -30.66 -8.10
CA ALA A 203 -8.42 -31.64 -8.95
C ALA A 203 -7.92 -30.99 -10.26
N LYS A 204 -8.74 -30.13 -10.86
CA LYS A 204 -8.37 -29.35 -12.06
C LYS A 204 -7.22 -28.38 -11.79
N LEU A 205 -7.26 -27.68 -10.66
CA LEU A 205 -6.20 -26.76 -10.25
C LEU A 205 -4.85 -27.50 -10.15
N GLU A 206 -4.81 -28.67 -9.51
CA GLU A 206 -3.58 -29.47 -9.40
C GLU A 206 -3.06 -29.97 -10.76
N GLU A 207 -3.98 -30.33 -11.67
CA GLU A 207 -3.61 -30.70 -13.03
C GLU A 207 -3.03 -29.49 -13.80
N ASN A 208 -3.65 -28.32 -13.68
CA ASN A 208 -3.17 -27.11 -14.32
C ASN A 208 -1.80 -26.66 -13.75
N MET A 209 -1.60 -26.79 -12.43
CA MET A 209 -0.30 -26.49 -11.83
C MET A 209 0.82 -27.41 -12.36
N LYS A 210 0.57 -28.70 -12.57
CA LYS A 210 1.55 -29.61 -13.19
C LYS A 210 1.90 -29.20 -14.62
N LYS A 211 0.89 -28.86 -15.44
CA LYS A 211 1.11 -28.36 -16.81
C LYS A 211 1.89 -27.04 -16.81
N LEU A 212 1.62 -26.18 -15.84
CA LEU A 212 2.35 -24.91 -15.69
C LEU A 212 3.79 -25.15 -15.25
N GLU A 213 4.06 -26.14 -14.38
CA GLU A 213 5.41 -26.53 -13.97
C GLU A 213 6.26 -27.04 -15.15
N GLU A 214 5.66 -27.85 -16.02
CA GLU A 214 6.29 -28.26 -17.28
C GLU A 214 6.59 -27.06 -18.18
N TYR A 215 5.59 -26.18 -18.37
CA TYR A 215 5.76 -24.96 -19.17
C TYR A 215 6.81 -24.02 -18.61
N ALA A 216 6.93 -23.91 -17.28
CA ALA A 216 7.89 -23.02 -16.62
C ALA A 216 9.36 -23.33 -17.02
N CYS A 217 9.66 -24.58 -17.36
CA CYS A 217 10.98 -24.98 -17.81
C CYS A 217 11.35 -24.42 -19.22
N ASP A 218 10.35 -24.18 -20.07
CA ASP A 218 10.50 -23.67 -21.42
C ASP A 218 9.95 -22.24 -21.59
N CYS A 219 9.52 -21.62 -20.49
CA CYS A 219 8.92 -20.29 -20.49
C CYS A 219 9.92 -19.24 -20.98
N PRO A 220 9.57 -18.41 -21.97
CA PRO A 220 10.48 -17.40 -22.52
C PRO A 220 10.90 -16.32 -21.52
N LEU A 221 10.17 -16.18 -20.40
CA LEU A 221 10.51 -15.27 -19.30
C LEU A 221 11.73 -15.77 -18.50
N ASN A 222 12.07 -17.06 -18.58
CA ASN A 222 13.17 -17.69 -17.86
C ASN A 222 14.39 -17.78 -18.79
N VAL A 223 15.40 -16.95 -18.55
CA VAL A 223 16.53 -16.77 -19.46
C VAL A 223 17.83 -17.25 -18.81
N ALA A 224 18.53 -18.17 -19.49
CA ALA A 224 19.86 -18.62 -19.10
C ALA A 224 20.94 -17.88 -19.92
N GLU A 225 21.78 -17.10 -19.25
CA GLU A 225 22.94 -16.41 -19.80
C GLU A 225 24.21 -17.18 -19.45
N MET A 226 24.67 -18.04 -20.34
CA MET A 226 25.90 -18.80 -20.12
C MET A 226 27.13 -18.02 -20.58
N LYS A 227 28.07 -17.76 -19.66
CA LYS A 227 29.34 -17.04 -19.96
C LYS A 227 30.60 -17.91 -19.80
N GLY A 228 30.41 -19.17 -19.42
CA GLY A 228 31.52 -20.16 -19.34
C GLY A 228 32.38 -20.05 -18.08
N GLY A 229 32.04 -19.15 -17.14
CA GLY A 229 32.64 -19.08 -15.81
C GLY A 229 32.19 -20.23 -14.91
N LYS A 230 32.89 -20.38 -13.78
CA LYS A 230 32.62 -21.46 -12.80
C LYS A 230 31.47 -21.15 -11.87
N ILE A 231 31.06 -19.89 -11.83
CA ILE A 231 29.99 -19.41 -10.93
C ILE A 231 28.69 -19.30 -11.71
N GLY A 232 27.63 -19.84 -11.14
CA GLY A 232 26.26 -19.64 -11.58
C GLY A 232 25.41 -18.94 -10.54
N VAL A 233 24.48 -18.11 -10.98
CA VAL A 233 23.52 -17.41 -10.11
C VAL A 233 22.11 -17.64 -10.63
N VAL A 234 21.23 -18.16 -9.77
CA VAL A 234 19.79 -18.19 -9.97
C VAL A 234 19.19 -16.98 -9.28
N THR A 235 18.38 -16.21 -9.95
CA THR A 235 17.84 -14.95 -9.42
C THR A 235 16.58 -14.51 -10.15
N ALA A 236 15.82 -13.58 -9.56
CA ALA A 236 14.59 -13.02 -10.11
C ALA A 236 14.45 -11.55 -9.72
N SER A 237 13.51 -10.84 -10.35
CA SER A 237 13.16 -9.47 -10.01
C SER A 237 14.39 -8.53 -9.97
N ILE A 238 14.36 -7.50 -9.14
CA ILE A 238 15.45 -6.52 -9.00
C ILE A 238 16.77 -7.16 -8.52
N ALA A 239 16.72 -8.28 -7.82
CA ALA A 239 17.91 -8.99 -7.35
C ALA A 239 18.81 -9.46 -8.51
N TYR A 240 18.22 -9.68 -9.70
CA TYR A 240 19.00 -9.93 -10.92
C TYR A 240 19.90 -8.76 -11.28
N GLN A 241 19.39 -7.53 -11.27
CA GLN A 241 20.18 -6.33 -11.58
C GLN A 241 21.32 -6.14 -10.56
N TYR A 242 21.02 -6.36 -9.29
CA TYR A 242 22.03 -6.28 -8.22
C TYR A 242 23.10 -7.33 -8.34
N ALA A 243 22.74 -8.57 -8.67
CA ALA A 243 23.68 -9.65 -8.88
C ALA A 243 24.57 -9.41 -10.11
N LYS A 244 24.00 -8.89 -11.20
CA LYS A 244 24.77 -8.52 -12.41
C LYS A 244 25.87 -7.50 -12.14
N ASP A 245 25.63 -6.55 -11.24
CA ASP A 245 26.60 -5.52 -10.85
C ASP A 245 27.59 -5.99 -9.77
N ALA A 246 27.22 -7.00 -8.98
CA ALA A 246 28.03 -7.47 -7.86
C ALA A 246 28.99 -8.63 -8.24
N PHE A 247 28.56 -9.53 -9.12
CA PHE A 247 29.33 -10.72 -9.48
C PHE A 247 30.34 -10.45 -10.60
N PRO A 248 31.40 -11.28 -10.72
CA PRO A 248 32.37 -11.20 -11.81
C PRO A 248 31.72 -11.28 -13.21
N GLU A 249 32.34 -10.65 -14.22
CA GLU A 249 31.82 -10.58 -15.59
C GLU A 249 31.58 -11.93 -16.27
N ASP A 250 32.35 -12.95 -15.91
CA ASP A 250 32.26 -14.31 -16.47
C ASP A 250 31.19 -15.17 -15.76
N THR A 251 30.45 -14.61 -14.78
CA THR A 251 29.38 -15.32 -14.06
C THR A 251 28.23 -15.64 -15.00
N SER A 252 27.77 -16.89 -14.96
CA SER A 252 26.55 -17.34 -15.66
C SER A 252 25.31 -17.06 -14.83
N PHE A 253 24.23 -16.60 -15.47
CA PHE A 253 22.98 -16.27 -14.80
C PHE A 253 21.82 -17.12 -15.33
N LEU A 254 20.96 -17.60 -14.43
CA LEU A 254 19.63 -18.05 -14.75
C LEU A 254 18.65 -17.05 -14.12
N LYS A 255 18.16 -16.14 -14.97
CA LYS A 255 17.13 -15.17 -14.58
C LYS A 255 15.76 -15.80 -14.73
N LEU A 256 14.99 -15.84 -13.65
CA LEU A 256 13.64 -16.36 -13.63
C LEU A 256 12.64 -15.20 -13.68
N GLY A 257 11.80 -15.17 -14.71
CA GLY A 257 10.66 -14.27 -14.80
C GLY A 257 9.35 -14.95 -14.38
N LEU A 258 9.20 -16.26 -14.55
CA LEU A 258 8.14 -17.09 -13.99
C LEU A 258 8.72 -17.84 -12.78
N THR A 259 8.33 -17.44 -11.56
CA THR A 259 8.92 -17.91 -10.30
C THR A 259 8.00 -18.81 -9.48
N ASN A 260 6.72 -18.89 -9.79
CA ASN A 260 5.81 -19.87 -9.22
C ASN A 260 4.92 -20.48 -10.33
N PRO A 261 4.96 -21.81 -10.54
CA PRO A 261 5.86 -22.79 -9.91
C PRO A 261 7.32 -22.59 -10.32
N LEU A 262 8.23 -22.94 -9.41
CA LEU A 262 9.66 -22.84 -9.68
C LEU A 262 10.09 -23.90 -10.70
N PRO A 263 10.81 -23.54 -11.80
CA PRO A 263 11.21 -24.46 -12.86
C PRO A 263 12.40 -25.35 -12.42
N ILE A 264 12.17 -26.30 -11.55
CA ILE A 264 13.21 -27.12 -10.88
C ILE A 264 14.12 -27.83 -11.89
N GLU A 265 13.56 -28.42 -12.95
CA GLU A 265 14.39 -29.14 -13.94
C GLU A 265 15.28 -28.19 -14.78
N LEU A 266 14.79 -27.00 -15.11
CA LEU A 266 15.62 -25.97 -15.74
C LEU A 266 16.79 -25.56 -14.83
N ILE A 267 16.49 -25.30 -13.54
CA ILE A 267 17.49 -24.94 -12.52
C ILE A 267 18.50 -26.08 -12.35
N ARG A 268 18.05 -27.32 -12.29
CA ARG A 268 18.91 -28.51 -12.19
C ARG A 268 19.83 -28.64 -13.41
N GLY A 269 19.29 -28.36 -14.59
CA GLY A 269 20.05 -28.37 -15.83
C GLY A 269 21.12 -27.25 -15.88
N PHE A 270 20.81 -26.09 -15.33
CA PHE A 270 21.74 -24.97 -15.19
C PHE A 270 22.84 -25.27 -14.16
N ALA A 271 22.46 -25.79 -12.99
CA ALA A 271 23.37 -26.14 -11.90
C ALA A 271 24.49 -27.10 -12.32
N LYS A 272 24.18 -28.07 -13.20
CA LYS A 272 25.18 -29.03 -13.75
C LYS A 272 26.24 -28.38 -14.63
N LYS A 273 26.08 -27.14 -15.05
CA LYS A 273 26.99 -26.43 -15.96
C LYS A 273 27.94 -25.46 -15.25
N VAL A 274 27.88 -25.38 -13.92
CA VAL A 274 28.67 -24.47 -13.09
C VAL A 274 29.28 -25.24 -11.92
N ASP A 275 30.40 -24.76 -11.37
CA ASP A 275 31.10 -25.39 -10.26
C ASP A 275 30.49 -24.97 -8.90
N LYS A 276 29.98 -23.73 -8.83
CA LYS A 276 29.36 -23.17 -7.62
C LYS A 276 28.08 -22.42 -7.99
N LEU A 277 26.99 -22.76 -7.34
CA LEU A 277 25.68 -22.15 -7.55
C LEU A 277 25.31 -21.24 -6.39
N TYR A 278 24.93 -20.01 -6.73
CA TYR A 278 24.33 -19.08 -5.80
C TYR A 278 22.86 -18.88 -6.14
N VAL A 279 22.05 -18.59 -5.11
CA VAL A 279 20.69 -18.07 -5.27
C VAL A 279 20.62 -16.68 -4.64
N ILE A 280 20.25 -15.68 -5.44
CA ILE A 280 20.17 -14.29 -4.98
C ILE A 280 18.74 -13.80 -5.12
N GLU A 281 18.12 -13.59 -3.97
CA GLU A 281 16.72 -13.15 -3.83
C GLU A 281 16.55 -12.27 -2.60
N GLU A 282 15.62 -11.31 -2.65
CA GLU A 282 15.26 -10.50 -1.49
C GLU A 282 14.29 -11.26 -0.57
N LEU A 283 14.13 -10.78 0.67
CA LEU A 283 13.20 -11.32 1.68
C LEU A 283 13.46 -12.80 2.02
N ASP A 284 12.39 -13.63 2.03
CA ASP A 284 12.47 -15.04 2.41
C ASP A 284 13.33 -15.88 1.43
N GLY A 285 13.75 -17.05 1.85
CA GLY A 285 14.44 -18.03 1.00
C GLY A 285 13.48 -18.80 0.08
N PHE A 286 12.59 -18.09 -0.62
CA PHE A 286 11.50 -18.70 -1.40
C PHE A 286 11.99 -19.65 -2.50
N MET A 287 13.00 -19.22 -3.28
CA MET A 287 13.61 -20.07 -4.32
C MET A 287 14.59 -21.05 -3.69
N GLU A 288 15.41 -20.58 -2.76
CA GLU A 288 16.46 -21.38 -2.10
C GLU A 288 15.89 -22.63 -1.40
N GLU A 289 14.81 -22.47 -0.62
CA GLU A 289 14.16 -23.58 0.07
C GLU A 289 13.64 -24.64 -0.89
N GLN A 290 13.02 -24.23 -1.99
CA GLN A 290 12.50 -25.16 -3.01
C GLN A 290 13.63 -25.86 -3.77
N MET A 291 14.71 -25.14 -4.09
CA MET A 291 15.91 -25.72 -4.72
C MET A 291 16.56 -26.75 -3.80
N LYS A 292 16.78 -26.44 -2.52
CA LYS A 292 17.35 -27.35 -1.53
C LYS A 292 16.42 -28.55 -1.29
N ALA A 293 15.10 -28.36 -1.21
CA ALA A 293 14.13 -29.46 -1.11
C ALA A 293 14.15 -30.41 -2.32
N ALA A 294 14.49 -29.89 -3.51
CA ALA A 294 14.69 -30.67 -4.73
C ALA A 294 16.09 -31.30 -4.84
N GLY A 295 16.95 -31.18 -3.82
CA GLY A 295 18.31 -31.72 -3.78
C GLY A 295 19.31 -30.95 -4.67
N ILE A 296 19.06 -29.66 -4.92
CA ILE A 296 19.99 -28.78 -5.64
C ILE A 296 20.81 -28.02 -4.60
N GLU A 297 22.10 -28.29 -4.54
CA GLU A 297 23.02 -27.57 -3.67
C GLU A 297 23.22 -26.13 -4.15
N CYS A 298 23.03 -25.17 -3.28
CA CYS A 298 23.21 -23.75 -3.57
C CYS A 298 23.56 -22.96 -2.30
N VAL A 299 24.17 -21.82 -2.50
CA VAL A 299 24.52 -20.84 -1.44
C VAL A 299 23.60 -19.62 -1.60
N GLY A 300 22.95 -19.21 -0.53
CA GLY A 300 21.99 -18.12 -0.56
C GLY A 300 21.89 -17.37 0.75
N LYS A 301 20.77 -17.49 1.45
CA LYS A 301 20.42 -16.72 2.64
C LYS A 301 21.42 -16.78 3.78
N GLU A 302 22.14 -17.86 3.91
CA GLU A 302 23.23 -17.99 4.90
C GLU A 302 24.32 -16.92 4.77
N LEU A 303 24.54 -16.39 3.55
CA LEU A 303 25.49 -15.32 3.29
C LEU A 303 24.81 -13.96 3.11
N ILE A 304 23.70 -13.90 2.34
CA ILE A 304 23.06 -12.63 1.98
C ILE A 304 22.03 -12.14 2.98
N GLY A 305 21.55 -13.02 3.92
CA GLY A 305 20.49 -12.70 4.89
C GLY A 305 19.10 -12.67 4.28
N ASP A 306 18.10 -12.60 5.14
CA ASP A 306 16.66 -12.71 4.84
C ASP A 306 15.85 -11.46 5.19
N MET A 307 16.51 -10.38 5.57
CA MET A 307 15.88 -9.12 5.97
C MET A 307 16.28 -7.98 5.04
N TYR A 308 15.32 -7.12 4.76
CA TYR A 308 15.47 -5.86 4.07
C TYR A 308 15.81 -6.02 2.57
N GLU A 309 15.90 -4.86 1.89
CA GLU A 309 16.31 -4.83 0.49
C GLU A 309 17.79 -5.15 0.33
N LEU A 310 18.12 -5.75 -0.80
CA LEU A 310 19.49 -5.91 -1.25
C LEU A 310 19.94 -4.68 -2.07
N ASN A 311 21.23 -4.59 -2.31
CA ASN A 311 21.83 -3.75 -3.32
C ASN A 311 23.21 -4.34 -3.72
N PRO A 312 23.82 -3.88 -4.82
CA PRO A 312 25.10 -4.41 -5.27
C PRO A 312 26.20 -4.35 -4.20
N GLN A 313 26.25 -3.29 -3.40
CA GLN A 313 27.26 -3.11 -2.38
C GLN A 313 27.14 -4.11 -1.24
N ILE A 314 25.90 -4.35 -0.78
CA ILE A 314 25.62 -5.37 0.24
C ILE A 314 26.06 -6.76 -0.26
N LEU A 315 25.77 -7.06 -1.53
CA LEU A 315 26.21 -8.33 -2.14
C LEU A 315 27.72 -8.43 -2.23
N LYS A 316 28.42 -7.40 -2.70
CA LYS A 316 29.90 -7.36 -2.76
C LYS A 316 30.53 -7.55 -1.39
N GLU A 317 30.00 -6.88 -0.38
CA GLU A 317 30.51 -7.00 1.00
C GLU A 317 30.29 -8.40 1.58
N ARG A 318 29.05 -8.93 1.47
CA ARG A 318 28.70 -10.22 2.09
C ARG A 318 29.28 -11.44 1.36
N LEU A 319 29.37 -11.38 0.04
CA LEU A 319 29.83 -12.51 -0.77
C LEU A 319 31.35 -12.49 -0.99
N PHE A 320 31.96 -11.32 -1.11
CA PHE A 320 33.37 -11.18 -1.52
C PHE A 320 34.22 -10.40 -0.50
N GLY A 321 33.62 -9.85 0.58
CA GLY A 321 34.33 -9.07 1.58
C GLY A 321 34.76 -7.67 1.09
N GLU A 322 34.23 -7.21 -0.05
CA GLU A 322 34.55 -5.94 -0.66
C GLU A 322 33.78 -4.80 0.01
N LYS A 323 34.46 -3.98 0.79
CA LYS A 323 33.86 -2.81 1.42
C LYS A 323 33.74 -1.63 0.46
N ALA A 324 32.63 -0.90 0.55
CA ALA A 324 32.48 0.35 -0.20
C ALA A 324 33.57 1.35 0.19
N ALA A 325 34.10 2.04 -0.81
CA ALA A 325 34.82 3.28 -0.56
C ALA A 325 33.82 4.32 -0.05
N SER A 326 33.75 4.53 1.28
CA SER A 326 32.90 5.55 1.87
C SER A 326 33.68 6.85 2.05
N VAL A 327 33.06 7.96 1.70
CA VAL A 327 33.56 9.29 2.10
C VAL A 327 33.01 9.58 3.48
N GLU A 328 33.89 9.62 4.48
CA GLU A 328 33.49 10.09 5.81
C GLU A 328 33.24 11.60 5.75
N LEU A 329 32.05 12.01 6.14
CA LEU A 329 31.69 13.41 6.27
C LEU A 329 31.78 13.80 7.74
N ASP A 330 32.42 14.93 8.02
CA ASP A 330 32.46 15.51 9.38
C ASP A 330 31.11 15.97 9.92
N VAL A 331 30.09 15.96 9.06
CA VAL A 331 28.73 16.40 9.38
C VAL A 331 27.79 15.20 9.45
N LYS A 332 27.21 14.96 10.62
CA LYS A 332 26.14 13.97 10.78
C LYS A 332 24.86 14.48 10.11
N PRO A 333 24.22 13.70 9.23
CA PRO A 333 22.95 14.09 8.64
C PRO A 333 21.87 14.29 9.70
N VAL A 334 21.09 15.35 9.59
CA VAL A 334 19.95 15.62 10.47
C VAL A 334 18.79 14.69 10.06
N PRO A 335 18.25 13.87 10.98
CA PRO A 335 17.09 13.06 10.69
C PRO A 335 15.89 13.92 10.26
N ARG A 336 15.19 13.51 9.23
CA ARG A 336 13.98 14.19 8.73
C ARG A 336 12.81 13.22 8.68
N PRO A 337 12.28 12.78 9.84
CA PRO A 337 11.12 11.90 9.87
C PRO A 337 9.92 12.60 9.23
N PRO A 338 8.97 11.85 8.66
CA PRO A 338 7.73 12.41 8.14
C PRO A 338 6.95 13.09 9.29
N VAL A 339 6.32 14.23 8.98
CA VAL A 339 5.50 15.00 9.91
C VAL A 339 4.21 15.43 9.25
N LEU A 340 3.18 15.72 10.04
CA LEU A 340 1.94 16.32 9.52
C LEU A 340 2.25 17.65 8.82
N CYS A 341 1.63 17.89 7.67
CA CYS A 341 1.82 19.10 6.85
C CYS A 341 1.50 20.38 7.62
N PRO A 342 2.08 21.56 7.23
CA PRO A 342 1.59 22.83 7.71
C PRO A 342 0.09 22.99 7.42
N GLY A 343 -0.70 23.39 8.43
CA GLY A 343 -2.15 23.50 8.31
C GLY A 343 -2.93 22.19 8.20
N CYS A 344 -2.29 21.04 8.38
CA CYS A 344 -2.97 19.74 8.36
C CYS A 344 -4.21 19.71 9.27
N PRO A 345 -5.37 19.27 8.77
CA PRO A 345 -6.61 19.26 9.55
C PRO A 345 -6.55 18.34 10.77
N HIS A 346 -5.83 17.22 10.71
CA HIS A 346 -5.76 16.26 11.82
C HIS A 346 -5.11 16.84 13.09
N ARG A 347 -4.33 17.91 12.96
CA ARG A 347 -3.52 18.49 14.03
C ARG A 347 -4.33 18.98 15.22
N GLY A 348 -5.47 19.61 14.97
CA GLY A 348 -6.32 20.14 16.04
C GLY A 348 -6.90 19.04 16.93
N PHE A 349 -7.39 17.95 16.33
CA PHE A 349 -7.83 16.77 17.08
C PHE A 349 -6.72 16.20 17.95
N PHE A 350 -5.54 15.94 17.39
CA PHE A 350 -4.43 15.37 18.16
C PHE A 350 -3.92 16.30 19.27
N TYR A 351 -3.89 17.60 19.01
CA TYR A 351 -3.55 18.56 20.07
C TYR A 351 -4.57 18.53 21.20
N THR A 352 -5.86 18.43 20.90
CA THR A 352 -6.91 18.36 21.90
C THR A 352 -6.83 17.05 22.68
N ILE A 353 -6.90 15.91 22.01
CA ILE A 353 -6.99 14.61 22.67
C ILE A 353 -5.74 14.27 23.52
N SER A 354 -4.56 14.70 23.10
CA SER A 354 -3.30 14.48 23.86
C SER A 354 -3.29 15.17 25.24
N ARG A 355 -4.26 16.05 25.51
CA ARG A 355 -4.40 16.76 26.80
C ARG A 355 -5.35 16.04 27.76
N HIS A 356 -6.16 15.11 27.26
CA HIS A 356 -7.04 14.27 28.04
C HIS A 356 -6.28 13.05 28.56
N LYS A 357 -5.92 13.07 29.85
CA LYS A 357 -5.06 12.03 30.48
C LYS A 357 -5.76 10.68 30.65
N ASP A 358 -7.07 10.69 30.63
CA ASP A 358 -7.95 9.53 30.70
C ASP A 358 -8.25 8.92 29.33
N ALA A 359 -7.93 9.62 28.24
CA ALA A 359 -8.10 9.11 26.89
C ALA A 359 -7.09 8.01 26.57
N VAL A 360 -7.60 6.93 25.94
CA VAL A 360 -6.83 5.88 25.29
C VAL A 360 -7.23 5.87 23.83
N VAL A 361 -6.26 6.03 22.92
CA VAL A 361 -6.51 6.26 21.50
C VAL A 361 -5.94 5.13 20.66
N ALA A 362 -6.81 4.26 20.17
CA ALA A 362 -6.43 3.28 19.17
C ALA A 362 -6.40 3.94 17.78
N GLY A 363 -5.19 4.04 17.23
CA GLY A 363 -4.92 4.65 15.94
C GLY A 363 -5.09 3.69 14.77
N ASP A 364 -4.97 4.22 13.58
CA ASP A 364 -5.08 3.51 12.32
C ASP A 364 -4.00 3.96 11.31
N ILE A 365 -3.95 3.33 10.13
CA ILE A 365 -2.97 3.59 9.08
C ILE A 365 -3.43 4.73 8.17
N GLY A 366 -2.68 5.81 8.15
CA GLY A 366 -2.90 6.98 7.32
C GLY A 366 -2.00 8.15 7.73
N CYS A 367 -2.17 9.33 7.15
CA CYS A 367 -1.43 10.53 7.58
C CYS A 367 -1.57 10.80 9.09
N TYR A 368 -2.71 10.44 9.66
CA TYR A 368 -3.01 10.59 11.07
C TYR A 368 -2.21 9.66 11.99
N THR A 369 -1.59 8.58 11.49
CA THR A 369 -0.60 7.80 12.27
C THR A 369 0.54 8.68 12.78
N LEU A 370 0.86 9.76 12.05
CA LEU A 370 1.88 10.74 12.48
C LEU A 370 1.49 11.54 13.74
N GLY A 371 0.25 11.43 14.21
CA GLY A 371 -0.18 11.92 15.51
C GLY A 371 0.49 11.22 16.70
N ALA A 372 1.08 10.03 16.47
CA ALA A 372 1.89 9.32 17.48
C ALA A 372 3.20 10.04 17.81
N ALA A 373 3.74 10.80 16.86
CA ALA A 373 5.02 11.48 17.03
C ALA A 373 4.92 12.70 17.95
N ALA A 374 6.01 12.97 18.70
CA ALA A 374 6.13 14.21 19.47
C ALA A 374 6.06 15.45 18.56
N PRO A 375 5.48 16.56 19.02
CA PRO A 375 5.00 16.84 20.38
C PRO A 375 3.54 16.44 20.64
N LEU A 376 2.85 15.85 19.67
CA LEU A 376 1.44 15.45 19.80
C LEU A 376 1.29 14.22 20.69
N SER A 377 2.03 13.14 20.39
CA SER A 377 2.07 11.90 21.18
C SER A 377 0.67 11.39 21.57
N ALA A 378 -0.25 11.35 20.60
CA ALA A 378 -1.68 11.23 20.83
C ALA A 378 -2.25 9.85 20.50
N LEU A 379 -1.42 8.85 20.20
CA LEU A 379 -1.86 7.49 19.87
C LEU A 379 -1.20 6.47 20.80
N ASP A 380 -1.98 5.49 21.24
CA ASP A 380 -1.51 4.37 22.06
C ASP A 380 -1.25 3.11 21.27
N SER A 381 -1.90 2.97 20.10
CA SER A 381 -1.70 1.82 19.21
C SER A 381 -1.94 2.18 17.74
N CYS A 382 -1.39 1.36 16.85
CA CYS A 382 -1.69 1.35 15.42
C CYS A 382 -1.32 -0.04 14.88
N VAL A 383 -2.28 -0.79 14.35
CA VAL A 383 -2.08 -2.19 13.95
C VAL A 383 -2.16 -2.37 12.44
N CYS A 384 -3.34 -2.15 11.85
CA CYS A 384 -3.59 -2.32 10.42
C CYS A 384 -4.65 -1.32 9.96
N MET A 385 -4.77 -1.16 8.65
CA MET A 385 -5.78 -0.27 8.06
C MET A 385 -7.18 -0.78 8.38
N GLY A 386 -8.02 0.09 8.96
CA GLY A 386 -9.37 -0.21 9.43
C GLY A 386 -9.44 -0.82 10.83
N GLY A 387 -8.28 -1.06 11.48
CA GLY A 387 -8.24 -1.67 12.81
C GLY A 387 -8.56 -0.72 13.97
N GLY A 388 -8.51 0.59 13.76
CA GLY A 388 -8.62 1.58 14.84
C GLY A 388 -9.87 1.40 15.71
N PHE A 389 -11.05 1.19 15.11
CA PHE A 389 -12.30 1.00 15.86
C PHE A 389 -12.35 -0.33 16.60
N THR A 390 -11.94 -1.41 15.96
CA THR A 390 -12.02 -2.76 16.54
C THR A 390 -10.93 -3.04 17.57
N VAL A 391 -9.75 -2.45 17.42
CA VAL A 391 -8.69 -2.48 18.46
C VAL A 391 -9.16 -1.69 19.69
N ALA A 392 -9.78 -0.51 19.49
CA ALA A 392 -10.41 0.25 20.57
C ALA A 392 -11.49 -0.58 21.29
N MET A 393 -12.32 -1.30 20.54
CA MET A 393 -13.33 -2.21 21.11
C MET A 393 -12.71 -3.27 22.01
N GLY A 394 -11.63 -3.90 21.56
CA GLY A 394 -10.89 -4.87 22.36
C GLY A 394 -10.32 -4.26 23.65
N MET A 395 -9.75 -3.05 23.57
CA MET A 395 -9.24 -2.32 24.73
C MET A 395 -10.36 -1.96 25.72
N ALA A 396 -11.49 -1.45 25.23
CA ALA A 396 -12.64 -1.11 26.07
C ALA A 396 -13.17 -2.33 26.82
N LYS A 397 -13.33 -3.47 26.12
CA LYS A 397 -13.76 -4.72 26.75
C LYS A 397 -12.75 -5.26 27.77
N ALA A 398 -11.46 -5.09 27.53
CA ALA A 398 -10.42 -5.46 28.48
C ALA A 398 -10.50 -4.60 29.75
N PHE A 399 -10.68 -3.28 29.62
CA PHE A 399 -10.84 -2.37 30.76
C PHE A 399 -12.11 -2.69 31.55
N GLU A 400 -13.24 -2.91 30.89
CA GLU A 400 -14.52 -3.34 31.51
C GLU A 400 -14.29 -4.60 32.38
N ARG A 401 -13.66 -5.63 31.82
CA ARG A 401 -13.43 -6.92 32.49
C ARG A 401 -12.40 -6.84 33.61
N SER A 402 -11.48 -5.89 33.54
CA SER A 402 -10.45 -5.65 34.56
C SER A 402 -10.87 -4.65 35.64
N GLY A 403 -12.08 -4.08 35.53
CA GLY A 403 -12.60 -3.11 36.48
C GLY A 403 -11.96 -1.72 36.39
N VAL A 404 -11.29 -1.40 35.28
CA VAL A 404 -10.72 -0.07 35.00
C VAL A 404 -11.85 0.83 34.50
N LYS A 405 -12.18 1.88 35.26
CA LYS A 405 -13.32 2.76 34.97
C LYS A 405 -12.96 4.19 34.60
N ASP A 406 -11.70 4.55 34.78
CA ASP A 406 -11.18 5.91 34.58
C ASP A 406 -10.64 6.17 33.17
N LYS A 407 -10.81 5.22 32.24
CA LYS A 407 -10.35 5.35 30.86
C LYS A 407 -11.51 5.59 29.90
N LYS A 408 -11.27 6.51 28.96
CA LYS A 408 -12.16 6.79 27.83
C LYS A 408 -11.48 6.33 26.56
N VAL A 409 -12.10 5.40 25.85
CA VAL A 409 -11.47 4.73 24.69
C VAL A 409 -11.97 5.36 23.40
N PHE A 410 -11.04 5.85 22.60
CA PHE A 410 -11.28 6.41 21.28
C PHE A 410 -10.68 5.48 20.22
N GLY A 411 -11.47 5.16 19.21
CA GLY A 411 -10.95 4.53 17.98
C GLY A 411 -10.91 5.57 16.87
N ILE A 412 -9.79 5.73 16.20
CA ILE A 412 -9.68 6.75 15.15
C ILE A 412 -9.32 6.13 13.80
N MET A 413 -9.83 6.74 12.73
CA MET A 413 -9.43 6.46 11.34
C MET A 413 -9.77 7.61 10.40
N GLY A 414 -9.19 7.61 9.19
CA GLY A 414 -9.55 8.57 8.13
C GLY A 414 -10.83 8.19 7.40
N ASP A 415 -11.33 9.11 6.57
CA ASP A 415 -12.50 8.92 5.71
C ASP A 415 -12.33 7.77 4.72
N SER A 416 -11.20 7.68 4.02
CA SER A 416 -10.91 6.56 3.12
C SER A 416 -10.89 5.22 3.88
N THR A 417 -10.26 5.18 5.05
CA THR A 417 -10.20 3.99 5.90
C THR A 417 -11.57 3.61 6.46
N PHE A 418 -12.44 4.58 6.72
CA PHE A 418 -13.83 4.32 7.10
C PHE A 418 -14.56 3.53 6.03
N PHE A 419 -14.41 3.90 4.75
CA PHE A 419 -15.00 3.14 3.64
C PHE A 419 -14.27 1.81 3.38
N HIS A 420 -12.95 1.74 3.66
CA HIS A 420 -12.17 0.52 3.47
C HIS A 420 -12.66 -0.63 4.34
N SER A 421 -12.73 -0.42 5.65
CA SER A 421 -13.21 -1.43 6.62
C SER A 421 -13.77 -0.84 7.91
N GLY A 422 -13.79 0.48 8.05
CA GLY A 422 -14.28 1.16 9.25
C GLY A 422 -15.79 0.99 9.48
N MET A 423 -16.59 0.88 8.41
CA MET A 423 -18.02 0.65 8.52
C MET A 423 -18.34 -0.64 9.29
N THR A 424 -17.60 -1.71 9.04
CA THR A 424 -17.76 -2.98 9.77
C THR A 424 -17.32 -2.86 11.22
N GLY A 425 -16.26 -2.09 11.50
CA GLY A 425 -15.80 -1.78 12.85
C GLY A 425 -16.81 -0.93 13.64
N ALA A 426 -17.45 0.04 12.98
CA ALA A 426 -18.50 0.84 13.59
C ALA A 426 -19.73 -0.02 13.96
N ALA A 427 -20.13 -0.93 13.07
CA ALA A 427 -21.20 -1.88 13.33
C ALA A 427 -20.88 -2.85 14.48
N GLU A 428 -19.62 -3.31 14.57
CA GLU A 428 -19.13 -4.17 15.67
C GLU A 428 -19.30 -3.51 17.03
N ILE A 429 -18.93 -2.22 17.14
CA ILE A 429 -19.07 -1.46 18.39
C ILE A 429 -20.54 -1.40 18.83
N ILE A 430 -21.47 -1.09 17.93
CA ILE A 430 -22.90 -1.01 18.23
C ILE A 430 -23.47 -2.39 18.58
N TYR A 431 -23.20 -3.39 17.72
CA TYR A 431 -23.75 -4.74 17.89
C TYR A 431 -23.33 -5.39 19.21
N ASN A 432 -22.07 -5.22 19.60
CA ASN A 432 -21.52 -5.79 20.83
C ASN A 432 -21.43 -4.81 21.99
N LYS A 433 -22.14 -3.67 21.91
CA LYS A 433 -22.27 -2.68 22.98
C LYS A 433 -20.91 -2.26 23.57
N GLY A 434 -20.03 -1.75 22.69
CA GLY A 434 -18.72 -1.29 23.08
C GLY A 434 -18.75 0.13 23.63
N GLU A 435 -18.09 0.37 24.76
CA GLU A 435 -17.86 1.71 25.30
C GLU A 435 -16.68 2.38 24.58
N VAL A 436 -16.85 2.67 23.29
CA VAL A 436 -15.84 3.27 22.42
C VAL A 436 -16.43 4.49 21.73
N ILE A 437 -15.67 5.56 21.65
CA ILE A 437 -16.01 6.75 20.86
C ILE A 437 -15.26 6.66 19.53
N PRO A 438 -15.90 6.29 18.41
CA PRO A 438 -15.28 6.31 17.11
C PRO A 438 -15.13 7.74 16.61
N VAL A 439 -13.96 8.03 16.04
CA VAL A 439 -13.61 9.33 15.47
C VAL A 439 -13.18 9.16 14.02
N VAL A 440 -13.92 9.75 13.09
CA VAL A 440 -13.55 9.78 11.69
C VAL A 440 -12.84 11.10 11.37
N LEU A 441 -11.57 11.02 11.00
CA LEU A 441 -10.74 12.15 10.63
C LEU A 441 -10.93 12.45 9.12
N ASP A 442 -12.07 13.06 8.77
CA ASP A 442 -12.47 13.35 7.39
C ASP A 442 -11.68 14.53 6.81
N ASN A 443 -10.74 14.21 5.92
CA ASN A 443 -9.99 15.19 5.14
C ASN A 443 -10.37 15.18 3.65
N SER A 444 -11.44 14.49 3.28
CA SER A 444 -12.05 14.42 1.95
C SER A 444 -11.13 13.89 0.85
N ILE A 445 -10.11 13.05 1.20
CA ILE A 445 -9.18 12.48 0.24
C ILE A 445 -8.36 11.33 0.87
N THR A 446 -7.91 10.38 0.08
CA THR A 446 -6.93 9.37 0.48
C THR A 446 -5.53 9.99 0.40
N GLY A 447 -5.10 10.65 1.50
CA GLY A 447 -3.96 11.59 1.45
C GLY A 447 -2.58 10.96 1.37
N MET A 448 -2.33 9.85 2.09
CA MET A 448 -0.99 9.29 2.28
C MET A 448 -0.38 8.72 0.99
N THR A 449 -1.19 8.19 0.11
CA THR A 449 -0.77 7.47 -1.12
C THR A 449 -0.69 8.36 -2.35
N GLY A 450 -0.98 9.67 -2.24
CA GLY A 450 -0.88 10.62 -3.37
C GLY A 450 -2.16 11.41 -3.64
N HIS A 451 -3.11 11.45 -2.72
CA HIS A 451 -4.36 12.23 -2.81
C HIS A 451 -5.38 11.66 -3.81
N GLN A 452 -5.61 10.35 -3.75
CA GLN A 452 -6.63 9.66 -4.54
C GLN A 452 -8.03 9.94 -3.98
N ASP A 453 -9.00 10.02 -4.89
CA ASP A 453 -10.41 10.15 -4.52
C ASP A 453 -10.93 8.86 -3.86
N ASN A 454 -11.98 9.00 -3.03
CA ASN A 454 -12.65 7.93 -2.31
C ASN A 454 -14.18 8.17 -2.32
N PRO A 455 -15.02 7.24 -1.85
CA PRO A 455 -16.49 7.40 -1.91
C PRO A 455 -17.04 8.67 -1.26
N GLY A 456 -16.29 9.30 -0.34
CA GLY A 456 -16.66 10.58 0.29
C GLY A 456 -16.19 11.83 -0.46
N SER A 457 -15.32 11.70 -1.48
CA SER A 457 -14.71 12.85 -2.16
C SER A 457 -15.60 13.47 -3.25
N GLY A 458 -16.42 12.65 -3.92
CA GLY A 458 -17.35 13.07 -4.98
C GLY A 458 -16.76 13.05 -6.39
N TYR A 459 -15.68 12.28 -6.61
CA TYR A 459 -15.06 12.08 -7.92
C TYR A 459 -14.60 10.65 -8.08
N THR A 460 -14.68 10.15 -9.33
CA THR A 460 -14.11 8.84 -9.72
C THR A 460 -12.62 8.98 -10.08
N LEU A 461 -11.92 7.86 -10.24
CA LEU A 461 -10.54 7.84 -10.72
C LEU A 461 -10.41 8.47 -12.12
N GLN A 462 -11.40 8.29 -12.99
CA GLN A 462 -11.41 8.86 -14.35
C GLN A 462 -11.80 10.35 -14.40
N GLY A 463 -12.11 10.95 -13.22
CA GLY A 463 -12.41 12.37 -13.07
C GLY A 463 -13.90 12.72 -13.19
N ASP A 464 -14.77 11.75 -13.33
CA ASP A 464 -16.22 11.99 -13.37
C ASP A 464 -16.73 12.41 -12.00
N VAL A 465 -17.77 13.26 -12.00
CA VAL A 465 -18.47 13.63 -10.78
C VAL A 465 -19.31 12.44 -10.31
N ALA A 466 -19.15 12.07 -9.05
CA ALA A 466 -19.90 11.01 -8.39
C ALA A 466 -20.66 11.55 -7.17
N GLU A 467 -21.73 10.88 -6.78
CA GLU A 467 -22.42 11.20 -5.52
C GLU A 467 -21.52 10.83 -4.32
N LYS A 468 -21.49 11.72 -3.33
CA LYS A 468 -20.77 11.49 -2.09
C LYS A 468 -21.55 10.60 -1.16
N ILE A 469 -20.92 9.57 -0.66
CA ILE A 469 -21.44 8.84 0.48
C ILE A 469 -21.11 9.64 1.75
N ARG A 470 -22.14 10.04 2.48
CA ARG A 470 -22.00 10.84 3.70
C ARG A 470 -21.75 9.94 4.90
N ILE A 471 -20.60 10.13 5.55
CA ILE A 471 -20.18 9.31 6.69
C ILE A 471 -21.18 9.39 7.85
N GLU A 472 -21.71 10.59 8.11
CA GLU A 472 -22.73 10.82 9.14
C GLU A 472 -24.01 10.00 8.92
N ASP A 473 -24.47 9.88 7.68
CA ASP A 473 -25.67 9.12 7.35
C ASP A 473 -25.42 7.61 7.54
N VAL A 474 -24.21 7.15 7.19
CA VAL A 474 -23.79 5.75 7.42
C VAL A 474 -23.73 5.44 8.92
N LEU A 475 -23.08 6.29 9.72
CA LEU A 475 -23.00 6.10 11.17
C LEU A 475 -24.39 6.11 11.82
N ALA A 476 -25.25 7.05 11.44
CA ALA A 476 -26.63 7.10 11.94
C ALA A 476 -27.42 5.83 11.57
N SER A 477 -27.27 5.32 10.35
CA SER A 477 -27.93 4.08 9.91
C SER A 477 -27.45 2.82 10.64
N ILE A 478 -26.19 2.82 11.12
CA ILE A 478 -25.61 1.75 11.94
C ILE A 478 -26.15 1.78 13.38
N GLY A 479 -26.57 2.96 13.89
CA GLY A 479 -27.15 3.11 15.21
C GLY A 479 -26.45 4.10 16.14
N TYR A 480 -25.58 4.96 15.60
CA TYR A 480 -25.07 6.09 16.38
C TYR A 480 -26.12 7.19 16.46
N GLU A 481 -26.60 7.47 17.67
CA GLU A 481 -27.66 8.45 17.92
C GLU A 481 -27.11 9.89 17.95
N GLU A 482 -25.86 10.06 18.37
CA GLU A 482 -25.14 11.33 18.34
C GLU A 482 -23.95 11.27 17.37
N VAL A 483 -24.03 12.03 16.28
CA VAL A 483 -22.92 12.19 15.33
C VAL A 483 -22.47 13.65 15.32
N ILE A 484 -21.37 13.93 16.01
CA ILE A 484 -20.86 15.29 16.22
C ILE A 484 -19.88 15.62 15.07
N ILE A 485 -20.23 16.62 14.24
CA ILE A 485 -19.37 17.09 13.15
C ILE A 485 -18.69 18.39 13.58
N VAL A 486 -17.35 18.44 13.53
CA VAL A 486 -16.58 19.57 14.02
C VAL A 486 -15.43 19.92 13.10
N ASP A 487 -15.12 21.23 12.96
CA ASP A 487 -13.89 21.69 12.31
C ASP A 487 -12.70 21.55 13.27
N PRO A 488 -11.74 20.65 12.99
CA PRO A 488 -10.62 20.42 13.90
C PRO A 488 -9.64 21.60 14.01
N GLN A 489 -9.75 22.61 13.18
CA GLN A 489 -8.95 23.83 13.32
C GLN A 489 -9.55 24.84 14.33
N ASP A 490 -10.78 24.66 14.78
CA ASP A 490 -11.34 25.34 15.95
C ASP A 490 -11.13 24.49 17.21
N LEU A 491 -10.08 24.81 17.98
CA LEU A 491 -9.69 24.03 19.16
C LEU A 491 -10.74 24.06 20.27
N ARG A 492 -11.56 25.14 20.36
CA ARG A 492 -12.62 25.22 21.36
C ARG A 492 -13.81 24.33 20.99
N ALA A 493 -14.20 24.36 19.71
CA ALA A 493 -15.22 23.46 19.20
C ALA A 493 -14.77 22.00 19.31
N MET A 494 -13.48 21.72 19.05
CA MET A 494 -12.93 20.38 19.17
C MET A 494 -12.93 19.86 20.61
N GLU A 495 -12.55 20.70 21.59
CA GLU A 495 -12.61 20.36 23.00
C GLU A 495 -14.05 20.02 23.41
N LYS A 496 -15.00 20.89 23.04
CA LYS A 496 -16.42 20.69 23.31
C LYS A 496 -16.95 19.38 22.70
N ALA A 497 -16.57 19.06 21.47
CA ALA A 497 -16.97 17.82 20.81
C ALA A 497 -16.45 16.57 21.53
N VAL A 498 -15.22 16.60 22.05
CA VAL A 498 -14.66 15.51 22.86
C VAL A 498 -15.40 15.37 24.19
N GLU A 499 -15.70 16.49 24.87
CA GLU A 499 -16.44 16.51 26.13
C GLU A 499 -17.88 15.97 25.94
N GLU A 500 -18.60 16.44 24.90
CA GLU A 500 -19.96 16.00 24.57
C GLU A 500 -19.99 14.50 24.29
N ALA A 501 -19.14 13.98 23.38
CA ALA A 501 -19.09 12.56 23.06
C ALA A 501 -18.71 11.70 24.29
N THR A 502 -17.85 12.21 25.18
CA THR A 502 -17.42 11.50 26.40
C THR A 502 -18.54 11.45 27.46
N ALA A 503 -19.39 12.47 27.51
CA ALA A 503 -20.48 12.59 28.45
C ALA A 503 -21.78 11.95 27.94
N SER A 504 -21.86 11.55 26.68
CA SER A 504 -23.04 10.99 26.06
C SER A 504 -23.48 9.68 26.73
N GLU A 505 -24.76 9.53 26.98
CA GLU A 505 -25.39 8.31 27.49
C GLU A 505 -25.88 7.38 26.37
N VAL A 506 -25.77 7.83 25.12
CA VAL A 506 -26.13 7.08 23.90
C VAL A 506 -24.90 6.87 23.01
N PRO A 507 -24.93 5.93 22.05
CA PRO A 507 -23.84 5.75 21.14
C PRO A 507 -23.49 7.03 20.38
N ALA A 508 -22.28 7.58 20.63
CA ALA A 508 -21.81 8.83 20.06
C ALA A 508 -20.59 8.61 19.16
N ALA A 509 -20.49 9.39 18.09
CA ALA A 509 -19.34 9.41 17.17
C ALA A 509 -18.91 10.85 16.84
N ILE A 510 -17.63 11.06 16.59
CA ILE A 510 -17.09 12.36 16.17
C ILE A 510 -16.62 12.26 14.71
N ILE A 511 -16.96 13.25 13.90
CA ILE A 511 -16.41 13.45 12.57
C ILE A 511 -15.66 14.78 12.58
N THR A 512 -14.33 14.75 12.52
CA THR A 512 -13.55 15.97 12.31
C THR A 512 -13.49 16.26 10.83
N ARG A 513 -14.17 17.29 10.35
CA ARG A 513 -14.32 17.55 8.92
C ARG A 513 -13.61 18.80 8.48
N ARG A 514 -12.56 18.64 7.69
CA ARG A 514 -11.90 19.72 6.97
C ARG A 514 -11.02 19.17 5.84
N PRO A 515 -11.14 19.70 4.59
CA PRO A 515 -10.37 19.20 3.46
C PRO A 515 -8.85 19.24 3.68
N CYS A 516 -8.15 18.22 3.16
CA CYS A 516 -6.69 18.18 3.17
C CYS A 516 -6.11 19.40 2.43
N VAL A 517 -5.10 20.01 3.04
CA VAL A 517 -4.44 21.24 2.53
C VAL A 517 -3.71 21.05 1.20
N LEU A 518 -3.53 19.82 0.76
CA LEU A 518 -2.87 19.48 -0.50
C LEU A 518 -3.84 19.15 -1.64
N ILE A 519 -5.15 19.25 -1.42
CA ILE A 519 -6.14 19.08 -2.48
C ILE A 519 -6.05 20.28 -3.44
N LYS A 520 -5.54 20.05 -4.64
CA LYS A 520 -5.27 21.12 -5.64
C LYS A 520 -6.52 21.87 -6.10
N ARG A 521 -7.68 21.21 -6.11
CA ARG A 521 -8.97 21.81 -6.54
C ARG A 521 -9.57 22.77 -5.51
N ILE A 522 -9.02 22.85 -4.30
CA ILE A 522 -9.50 23.70 -3.21
C ILE A 522 -8.43 24.75 -2.89
N LYS A 523 -8.84 26.01 -2.78
CA LYS A 523 -7.94 27.09 -2.34
C LYS A 523 -7.84 27.05 -0.80
N HIS A 524 -6.69 26.69 -0.28
CA HIS A 524 -6.44 26.55 1.16
C HIS A 524 -5.71 27.74 1.78
N ASP A 525 -5.11 28.60 0.96
CA ASP A 525 -4.37 29.76 1.42
C ASP A 525 -5.34 30.88 1.83
N ILE A 526 -5.48 31.05 3.13
CA ILE A 526 -6.35 32.05 3.77
C ILE A 526 -5.56 33.14 4.48
N GLY A 527 -4.29 33.30 4.12
CA GLY A 527 -3.36 34.25 4.70
C GLY A 527 -2.16 33.57 5.36
N LEU A 528 -1.48 34.29 6.22
CA LEU A 528 -0.39 33.75 7.03
C LEU A 528 -0.50 34.22 8.49
N CYS A 529 0.05 33.44 9.39
CA CYS A 529 0.18 33.84 10.77
C CYS A 529 1.54 34.58 10.97
N GLU A 530 1.51 35.65 11.73
CA GLU A 530 2.69 36.43 12.13
C GLU A 530 2.83 36.46 13.64
N VAL A 531 4.06 36.59 14.10
CA VAL A 531 4.37 36.68 15.52
C VAL A 531 4.76 38.11 15.86
N ASP A 532 4.01 38.75 16.77
CA ASP A 532 4.43 39.99 17.41
C ASP A 532 5.56 39.69 18.41
N ALA A 533 6.77 40.05 18.03
CA ALA A 533 7.97 39.79 18.84
C ALA A 533 7.96 40.53 20.17
N GLN A 534 7.22 41.64 20.31
CA GLN A 534 7.12 42.39 21.58
C GLN A 534 6.18 41.66 22.55
N LYS A 535 5.10 41.05 22.07
CA LYS A 535 4.17 40.28 22.89
C LYS A 535 4.65 38.86 23.16
N CYS A 536 5.53 38.32 22.31
CA CYS A 536 6.02 36.94 22.47
C CYS A 536 6.97 36.84 23.68
N ILE A 537 6.59 36.00 24.64
CA ILE A 537 7.39 35.74 25.87
C ILE A 537 8.27 34.49 25.75
N GLY A 538 8.38 33.84 24.60
CA GLY A 538 9.20 32.65 24.39
C GLY A 538 8.71 31.39 25.11
N CYS A 539 7.44 31.31 25.51
CA CYS A 539 6.91 30.18 26.29
C CYS A 539 6.80 28.85 25.52
N LYS A 540 6.99 28.87 24.21
CA LYS A 540 6.98 27.70 23.32
C LYS A 540 5.63 26.92 23.24
N MET A 541 4.53 27.47 23.76
CA MET A 541 3.21 26.81 23.69
C MET A 541 2.77 26.54 22.26
N CYS A 542 3.05 27.45 21.32
CA CYS A 542 2.75 27.29 19.90
C CYS A 542 3.49 26.11 19.23
N LEU A 543 4.62 25.68 19.76
CA LEU A 543 5.34 24.49 19.26
C LEU A 543 4.62 23.19 19.61
N LYS A 544 3.81 23.17 20.69
CA LYS A 544 3.08 21.97 21.13
C LYS A 544 2.02 21.53 20.11
N VAL A 545 1.61 22.40 19.20
CA VAL A 545 0.74 22.00 18.08
C VAL A 545 1.49 21.21 17.00
N GLY A 546 2.84 21.12 17.09
CA GLY A 546 3.67 20.32 16.20
C GLY A 546 3.72 20.81 14.75
N CYS A 547 3.35 22.05 14.44
CA CYS A 547 3.34 22.56 13.07
C CYS A 547 4.77 22.88 12.59
N PRO A 548 5.24 22.30 11.43
CA PRO A 548 6.61 22.54 10.96
C PRO A 548 6.86 23.99 10.52
N ALA A 549 5.81 24.78 10.24
CA ALA A 549 5.95 26.20 9.96
C ALA A 549 6.25 27.05 11.21
N VAL A 550 6.10 26.49 12.43
CA VAL A 550 6.34 27.20 13.69
C VAL A 550 7.70 26.79 14.26
N MET A 551 8.60 27.74 14.40
CA MET A 551 9.95 27.53 14.91
C MET A 551 10.31 28.53 16.01
N VAL A 552 11.47 28.35 16.64
CA VAL A 552 12.06 29.30 17.59
C VAL A 552 13.29 29.94 16.96
N HIS A 553 13.37 31.25 17.01
CA HIS A 553 14.54 32.02 16.64
C HIS A 553 14.84 33.04 17.74
N GLU A 554 16.05 33.09 18.22
CA GLU A 554 16.48 34.01 19.32
C GLU A 554 15.55 33.99 20.54
N GLY A 555 15.12 32.78 20.94
CA GLY A 555 14.26 32.58 22.11
C GLY A 555 12.77 32.90 21.89
N LYS A 556 12.37 33.43 20.75
CA LYS A 556 10.98 33.78 20.41
C LYS A 556 10.41 32.89 19.29
N ALA A 557 9.10 32.77 19.25
CA ALA A 557 8.43 32.06 18.15
C ALA A 557 8.61 32.84 16.84
N ARG A 558 8.81 32.08 15.76
CA ARG A 558 8.83 32.57 14.38
C ARG A 558 7.98 31.66 13.52
N ILE A 559 7.29 32.21 12.53
CA ILE A 559 6.50 31.44 11.56
C ILE A 559 7.14 31.58 10.18
N ASP A 560 7.36 30.44 9.55
CA ASP A 560 7.82 30.38 8.15
C ASP A 560 6.65 30.75 7.21
N ALA A 561 6.75 31.94 6.61
CA ALA A 561 5.73 32.46 5.71
C ALA A 561 5.58 31.63 4.42
N ALA A 562 6.63 30.91 4.00
CA ALA A 562 6.57 30.04 2.81
C ALA A 562 5.74 28.79 3.05
N GLN A 563 5.64 28.32 4.28
CA GLN A 563 4.90 27.12 4.65
C GLN A 563 3.53 27.43 5.28
N CYS A 564 3.35 28.60 5.89
CA CYS A 564 2.13 28.93 6.63
C CYS A 564 0.95 29.18 5.68
N ILE A 565 -0.21 28.59 5.96
CA ILE A 565 -1.47 28.81 5.24
C ILE A 565 -2.52 29.61 6.03
N GLY A 566 -2.17 30.15 7.20
CA GLY A 566 -3.06 30.98 8.00
C GLY A 566 -4.14 30.24 8.81
N CYS A 567 -4.01 28.95 9.07
CA CYS A 567 -5.02 28.13 9.78
C CYS A 567 -5.29 28.52 11.24
N THR A 568 -4.46 29.36 11.86
CA THR A 568 -4.58 29.94 13.21
C THR A 568 -4.52 28.97 14.40
N VAL A 569 -4.32 27.66 14.22
CA VAL A 569 -4.22 26.71 15.35
C VAL A 569 -3.13 27.13 16.36
N CYS A 570 -1.96 27.58 15.87
CA CYS A 570 -0.90 28.09 16.72
C CYS A 570 -1.25 29.40 17.45
N ALA A 571 -2.13 30.22 16.88
CA ALA A 571 -2.60 31.46 17.50
C ALA A 571 -3.53 31.18 18.69
N GLN A 572 -4.42 30.19 18.57
CA GLN A 572 -5.38 29.82 19.60
C GLN A 572 -4.71 29.30 20.91
N VAL A 573 -3.50 28.73 20.78
CA VAL A 573 -2.75 28.23 21.94
C VAL A 573 -1.79 29.27 22.52
N CYS A 574 -1.71 30.46 21.95
CA CYS A 574 -0.82 31.52 22.43
C CYS A 574 -1.42 32.27 23.63
N PRO A 575 -0.90 32.12 24.87
CA PRO A 575 -1.50 32.72 26.06
C PRO A 575 -1.39 34.26 26.09
N LYS A 576 -0.53 34.84 25.23
CA LYS A 576 -0.31 36.28 25.14
C LYS A 576 -0.93 36.91 23.90
N GLY A 577 -1.63 36.13 23.04
CA GLY A 577 -2.16 36.64 21.79
C GLY A 577 -1.08 37.22 20.86
N ALA A 578 0.15 36.70 20.95
CA ALA A 578 1.28 37.20 20.17
C ALA A 578 1.28 36.68 18.71
N ILE A 579 0.35 35.81 18.36
CA ILE A 579 0.23 35.26 17.02
C ILE A 579 -1.13 35.68 16.44
N SER A 580 -1.13 36.32 15.30
CA SER A 580 -2.33 36.73 14.59
C SER A 580 -2.24 36.40 13.11
N ARG A 581 -3.40 36.22 12.46
CA ARG A 581 -3.47 36.02 11.02
C ARG A 581 -3.47 37.38 10.31
N ARG A 582 -2.71 37.46 9.23
CA ARG A 582 -2.72 38.54 8.28
C ARG A 582 -3.19 38.00 6.92
N GLU A 583 -4.00 38.78 6.20
CA GLU A 583 -4.30 38.51 4.81
C GLU A 583 -3.03 38.68 3.97
N ARG A 584 -2.88 37.88 2.93
CA ARG A 584 -1.76 37.97 1.97
C ARG A 584 -1.97 39.10 1.00
#